data_cb10749f96e58c4f4922deb3507da572
#
_entry.id   cb10749f96e58c4f4922deb3507da572
#
_cell.length_a   1.000
_cell.length_b   1.000
_cell.length_c   1.000
_cell.angle_alpha   90.00
_cell.angle_beta   90.00
_cell.angle_gamma   90.00
#
_symmetry.space_group_name_H-M   'P 1'
#
loop_
_entity.id
_entity.type
_entity.pdbx_description
1 polymer ?
#
loop_
_entity_poly.entity_id
_entity_poly.type
_entity_poly.pdbx_seq_one_letter_code
_entity_poly.pdbx_strand_id
1 'polypeptide(L)'
;MQNWIKFLTLFLSSFLFAQQTTFKFDFGTDRTENGFIPITSTSKFDKKIGYGFMDISGLKSVDNGGNALTGDFITSDKPFYFSVAIPEGNYNITINLGDSKGASETTVRVENRRLMLNDIKTKQGEIVEKQISVHVKDSIIRNQNGEKIGIIKLKPRETKYLHWDNLLTIEFNDKTPKVSSVVIQPNPTAKTIYITGDSTVVDAQYEPWASWGQMFPYFFVPNEVVIANYAESGETLKAFEDRHRIDKIWNKINPGDYLFIQFGHNDQKAGNSIKSGYKKRLKEWIGKAKQLGAIPVLVTSMNRRVFDESNKIVNTLDDFPDAMREIAKEENVYLIDLNAMSETLFEAMGPENSKKAFVYYPANSYPNQPTVLADDTHFNTYGAYELAKCVVKSIVDQNLPLKKYISKNYKTFNPNKPDDIDRFHWPESIFMESLKPDGN
;
A
#
# COMPACT_ATOMS: atom_id res chain seq x y z
N MET A 1 58.51 41.96 17.73
CA MET A 1 58.16 40.63 17.22
C MET A 1 56.89 40.16 17.97
N GLN A 2 55.72 40.33 17.36
CA GLN A 2 54.46 40.02 17.96
C GLN A 2 53.86 38.81 17.23
N ASN A 3 53.81 37.67 17.93
CA ASN A 3 53.29 36.40 17.40
C ASN A 3 51.74 36.44 17.46
N TRP A 4 51.08 36.40 16.29
CA TRP A 4 49.65 36.21 16.17
C TRP A 4 49.35 34.70 16.04
N ILE A 5 48.83 34.12 17.11
CA ILE A 5 48.26 32.74 17.09
C ILE A 5 46.81 32.87 16.57
N LYS A 6 46.58 32.35 15.34
CA LYS A 6 45.23 32.19 14.78
C LYS A 6 44.62 30.92 15.38
N PHE A 7 43.63 31.09 16.26
CA PHE A 7 42.75 30.01 16.67
C PHE A 7 41.78 29.66 15.50
N LEU A 8 42.00 28.48 14.91
CA LEU A 8 41.07 27.89 13.95
C LEU A 8 39.98 27.15 14.73
N THR A 9 38.83 27.77 14.89
CA THR A 9 37.64 27.14 15.51
C THR A 9 37.00 26.22 14.48
N LEU A 10 37.24 24.91 14.61
CA LEU A 10 36.53 23.90 13.84
C LEU A 10 35.09 23.82 14.36
N PHE A 11 34.13 24.37 13.63
CA PHE A 11 32.72 24.09 13.85
C PHE A 11 32.44 22.62 13.38
N LEU A 12 32.47 21.68 14.32
CA LEU A 12 31.81 20.39 14.12
C LEU A 12 30.30 20.63 14.16
N SER A 13 29.68 20.74 12.99
CA SER A 13 28.24 20.59 12.86
C SER A 13 27.89 19.13 13.11
N SER A 14 27.52 18.80 14.34
CA SER A 14 26.88 17.53 14.69
C SER A 14 25.52 17.49 14.01
N PHE A 15 25.43 16.83 12.87
CA PHE A 15 24.18 16.37 12.31
C PHE A 15 23.57 15.37 13.31
N LEU A 16 22.69 15.84 14.17
CA LEU A 16 21.75 15.00 14.91
C LEU A 16 20.76 14.42 13.89
N PHE A 17 21.16 13.35 13.21
CA PHE A 17 20.17 12.42 12.68
C PHE A 17 19.41 11.89 13.89
N ALA A 18 18.14 12.24 14.01
CA ALA A 18 17.26 11.54 14.94
C ALA A 18 17.38 10.05 14.62
N GLN A 19 18.06 9.31 15.48
CA GLN A 19 18.31 7.89 15.30
C GLN A 19 16.93 7.24 15.33
N GLN A 20 16.45 6.78 14.18
CA GLN A 20 15.16 6.11 14.08
C GLN A 20 15.21 4.88 14.99
N THR A 21 14.32 4.83 15.98
CA THR A 21 14.37 3.83 17.04
C THR A 21 13.87 2.49 16.51
N THR A 22 14.60 1.42 16.80
CA THR A 22 14.12 0.05 16.63
C THR A 22 13.16 -0.28 17.77
N PHE A 23 11.97 -0.76 17.46
CA PHE A 23 11.03 -1.27 18.43
C PHE A 23 11.01 -2.79 18.39
N LYS A 24 10.99 -3.42 19.58
CA LYS A 24 10.91 -4.87 19.75
C LYS A 24 9.78 -5.16 20.73
N PHE A 25 8.69 -5.74 20.23
CA PHE A 25 7.50 -6.06 21.00
C PHE A 25 7.37 -7.57 21.15
N ASP A 26 7.18 -8.01 22.38
CA ASP A 26 6.89 -9.39 22.77
C ASP A 26 5.39 -9.50 23.12
N PHE A 27 4.67 -10.29 22.32
CA PHE A 27 3.21 -10.37 22.40
C PHE A 27 2.79 -11.63 23.14
N GLY A 28 2.12 -11.49 24.27
CA GLY A 28 1.62 -12.62 25.01
C GLY A 28 1.26 -12.28 26.44
N THR A 29 2.05 -12.72 27.37
CA THR A 29 1.90 -12.51 28.80
C THR A 29 2.97 -11.55 29.34
N ASP A 30 3.12 -11.47 30.66
CA ASP A 30 4.19 -10.66 31.27
C ASP A 30 5.57 -11.33 31.21
N ARG A 31 5.65 -12.55 30.69
CA ARG A 31 6.90 -13.25 30.45
C ARG A 31 7.53 -12.76 29.14
N THR A 32 8.57 -11.97 29.29
CA THR A 32 9.11 -11.17 28.16
C THR A 32 10.55 -11.54 27.86
N GLU A 33 10.89 -11.64 26.57
CA GLU A 33 12.27 -11.80 26.09
C GLU A 33 13.10 -10.56 26.43
N ASN A 34 14.36 -10.78 26.81
CA ASN A 34 15.26 -9.69 27.20
C ASN A 34 15.44 -8.65 26.07
N GLY A 35 15.21 -7.40 26.39
CA GLY A 35 15.30 -6.27 25.45
C GLY A 35 14.04 -6.06 24.60
N PHE A 36 12.96 -6.78 24.86
CA PHE A 36 11.66 -6.57 24.27
C PHE A 36 10.70 -5.83 25.22
N ILE A 37 9.70 -5.20 24.65
CA ILE A 37 8.61 -4.51 25.34
C ILE A 37 7.43 -5.48 25.44
N PRO A 38 6.93 -5.80 26.64
CA PRO A 38 5.79 -6.70 26.82
C PRO A 38 4.50 -6.05 26.28
N ILE A 39 3.74 -6.82 25.50
CA ILE A 39 2.43 -6.47 24.98
C ILE A 39 1.44 -7.57 25.35
N THR A 40 0.53 -7.26 26.24
CA THR A 40 -0.52 -8.19 26.70
C THR A 40 -1.86 -7.86 26.05
N SER A 41 -2.84 -8.73 26.18
CA SER A 41 -4.21 -8.50 25.69
C SER A 41 -4.89 -7.26 26.28
N THR A 42 -4.32 -6.63 27.31
CA THR A 42 -4.80 -5.39 27.93
C THR A 42 -4.03 -4.15 27.51
N SER A 43 -2.99 -4.29 26.68
CA SER A 43 -2.13 -3.19 26.20
C SER A 43 -2.85 -2.32 25.18
N LYS A 44 -3.81 -1.52 25.61
CA LYS A 44 -4.54 -0.57 24.75
C LYS A 44 -3.62 0.58 24.35
N PHE A 45 -3.77 1.07 23.10
CA PHE A 45 -3.00 2.21 22.59
C PHE A 45 -3.16 3.44 23.51
N ASP A 46 -2.03 4.00 23.90
CA ASP A 46 -1.95 5.24 24.67
C ASP A 46 -0.99 6.22 23.96
N LYS A 47 -1.45 7.46 23.73
CA LYS A 47 -0.68 8.50 23.03
C LYS A 47 0.62 8.90 23.74
N LYS A 48 0.71 8.75 25.07
CA LYS A 48 1.91 9.09 25.84
C LYS A 48 2.96 7.98 25.75
N ILE A 49 2.49 6.71 25.71
CA ILE A 49 3.33 5.52 25.55
C ILE A 49 3.74 5.36 24.09
N GLY A 50 2.83 5.65 23.14
CA GLY A 50 3.07 5.65 21.71
C GLY A 50 2.86 4.29 21.03
N TYR A 51 2.33 3.27 21.72
CA TYR A 51 2.00 1.97 21.12
C TYR A 51 0.86 1.26 21.89
N GLY A 52 0.28 0.25 21.23
CA GLY A 52 -0.76 -0.61 21.81
C GLY A 52 -1.84 -1.00 20.79
N PHE A 53 -2.80 -1.80 21.24
CA PHE A 53 -3.93 -2.19 20.42
C PHE A 53 -5.00 -1.09 20.32
N MET A 54 -5.56 -0.87 19.14
CA MET A 54 -6.64 0.10 18.94
C MET A 54 -7.90 -0.28 19.71
N ASP A 55 -8.25 -1.57 19.70
CA ASP A 55 -9.32 -2.19 20.50
C ASP A 55 -8.79 -3.45 21.16
N ILE A 56 -9.04 -3.61 22.46
CA ILE A 56 -8.62 -4.77 23.24
C ILE A 56 -9.74 -5.78 23.42
N SER A 57 -10.95 -5.49 22.95
CA SER A 57 -12.10 -6.38 23.10
C SER A 57 -11.91 -7.67 22.29
N GLY A 58 -11.98 -8.81 22.98
CA GLY A 58 -11.79 -10.13 22.37
C GLY A 58 -10.34 -10.60 22.27
N LEU A 59 -9.35 -9.75 22.62
CA LEU A 59 -7.95 -10.18 22.67
C LEU A 59 -7.72 -11.15 23.84
N LYS A 60 -6.89 -12.15 23.59
CA LYS A 60 -6.49 -13.17 24.57
C LYS A 60 -4.97 -13.29 24.55
N SER A 61 -4.36 -13.19 25.73
CA SER A 61 -2.98 -13.61 25.97
C SER A 61 -2.96 -15.11 26.27
N VAL A 62 -2.16 -15.88 25.56
CA VAL A 62 -2.02 -17.32 25.74
C VAL A 62 -0.57 -17.66 26.05
N ASP A 63 -0.31 -18.40 27.14
CA ASP A 63 1.01 -18.90 27.50
C ASP A 63 1.05 -20.44 27.36
N ASN A 64 1.89 -20.91 26.46
CA ASN A 64 2.15 -22.33 26.27
C ASN A 64 3.44 -22.81 26.97
N GLY A 65 4.17 -21.91 27.60
CA GLY A 65 5.47 -22.19 28.20
C GLY A 65 6.60 -22.28 27.14
N GLY A 66 7.78 -22.63 27.58
CA GLY A 66 8.96 -22.78 26.70
C GLY A 66 9.72 -21.48 26.45
N ASN A 67 10.06 -21.18 25.20
CA ASN A 67 10.84 -20.00 24.81
C ASN A 67 10.12 -18.70 25.17
N ALA A 68 10.84 -17.70 25.68
CA ALA A 68 10.24 -16.44 26.13
C ALA A 68 9.58 -15.66 25.00
N LEU A 69 10.16 -15.65 23.79
CA LEU A 69 9.68 -14.88 22.65
C LEU A 69 8.58 -15.59 21.82
N THR A 70 8.51 -16.91 21.89
CA THR A 70 7.64 -17.72 21.01
C THR A 70 6.75 -18.71 21.76
N GLY A 71 6.86 -18.73 23.09
CA GLY A 71 6.08 -19.62 23.95
C GLY A 71 4.71 -19.07 24.32
N ASP A 72 4.48 -17.80 24.11
CA ASP A 72 3.22 -17.13 24.31
C ASP A 72 2.88 -16.21 23.11
N PHE A 73 1.64 -15.79 23.04
CA PHE A 73 1.14 -15.01 21.91
C PHE A 73 -0.16 -14.28 22.23
N ILE A 74 -0.50 -13.30 21.38
CA ILE A 74 -1.83 -12.69 21.33
C ILE A 74 -2.63 -13.32 20.20
N THR A 75 -3.91 -13.57 20.48
CA THR A 75 -4.89 -14.08 19.51
C THR A 75 -6.25 -13.43 19.73
N SER A 76 -7.13 -13.54 18.72
CA SER A 76 -8.51 -13.07 18.76
C SER A 76 -9.37 -13.87 17.77
N ASP A 77 -10.67 -13.91 18.04
CA ASP A 77 -11.67 -14.49 17.13
C ASP A 77 -12.16 -13.45 16.07
N LYS A 78 -11.59 -12.26 16.06
CA LYS A 78 -11.87 -11.16 15.11
C LYS A 78 -10.57 -10.41 14.76
N PRO A 79 -10.54 -9.64 13.68
CA PRO A 79 -9.39 -8.81 13.34
C PRO A 79 -8.98 -7.89 14.48
N PHE A 80 -7.68 -7.74 14.70
CA PHE A 80 -7.16 -6.81 15.69
C PHE A 80 -6.01 -5.97 15.13
N TYR A 81 -5.84 -4.77 15.68
CA TYR A 81 -4.96 -3.74 15.15
C TYR A 81 -3.98 -3.28 16.22
N PHE A 82 -2.69 -3.35 15.91
CA PHE A 82 -1.62 -2.85 16.76
C PHE A 82 -1.00 -1.61 16.12
N SER A 83 -0.95 -0.50 16.86
CA SER A 83 -0.43 0.77 16.38
C SER A 83 0.81 1.20 17.14
N VAL A 84 1.77 1.80 16.42
CA VAL A 84 3.02 2.33 16.97
C VAL A 84 3.26 3.73 16.42
N ALA A 85 3.48 4.70 17.30
CA ALA A 85 3.86 6.05 16.89
C ALA A 85 5.32 6.07 16.43
N ILE A 86 5.52 6.27 15.13
CA ILE A 86 6.84 6.31 14.50
C ILE A 86 6.93 7.44 13.47
N PRO A 87 8.12 7.99 13.23
CA PRO A 87 8.32 9.00 12.19
C PRO A 87 7.98 8.49 10.80
N GLU A 88 7.66 9.42 9.89
CA GLU A 88 7.55 9.11 8.47
C GLU A 88 8.84 8.50 7.93
N GLY A 89 8.72 7.40 7.17
CA GLY A 89 9.86 6.70 6.59
C GLY A 89 9.57 5.28 6.16
N ASN A 90 10.62 4.60 5.73
CA ASN A 90 10.59 3.19 5.36
C ASN A 90 11.02 2.32 6.54
N TYR A 91 10.32 1.22 6.76
CA TYR A 91 10.57 0.30 7.87
C TYR A 91 10.50 -1.16 7.39
N ASN A 92 11.33 -2.00 7.98
CA ASN A 92 11.20 -3.45 7.93
C ASN A 92 10.54 -3.91 9.21
N ILE A 93 9.59 -4.84 9.07
CA ILE A 93 8.88 -5.44 10.20
C ILE A 93 9.09 -6.93 10.14
N THR A 94 9.63 -7.50 11.22
CA THR A 94 9.74 -8.95 11.42
C THR A 94 8.66 -9.39 12.38
N ILE A 95 7.89 -10.43 12.02
CA ILE A 95 6.73 -10.90 12.77
C ILE A 95 6.88 -12.40 12.97
N ASN A 96 6.74 -12.87 14.20
CA ASN A 96 6.62 -14.30 14.52
C ASN A 96 5.15 -14.70 14.64
N LEU A 97 4.75 -15.67 13.80
CA LEU A 97 3.38 -16.19 13.69
C LEU A 97 3.36 -17.69 14.00
N GLY A 98 2.35 -18.13 14.71
CA GLY A 98 2.14 -19.54 14.98
C GLY A 98 1.93 -19.83 16.46
N ASP A 99 1.95 -21.13 16.81
CA ASP A 99 1.64 -21.64 18.14
C ASP A 99 2.37 -22.97 18.37
N SER A 100 3.08 -23.08 19.48
CA SER A 100 3.79 -24.31 19.86
C SER A 100 2.86 -25.49 20.16
N LYS A 101 1.57 -25.25 20.42
CA LYS A 101 0.58 -26.30 20.78
C LYS A 101 -0.64 -26.34 19.85
N GLY A 102 -0.80 -25.39 18.93
CA GLY A 102 -1.95 -25.31 18.03
C GLY A 102 -1.56 -24.89 16.62
N ALA A 103 -2.50 -24.98 15.68
CA ALA A 103 -2.37 -24.39 14.35
C ALA A 103 -2.76 -22.91 14.36
N SER A 104 -2.32 -22.14 13.35
CA SER A 104 -2.76 -20.78 13.13
C SER A 104 -3.02 -20.49 11.66
N GLU A 105 -3.85 -19.48 11.40
CA GLU A 105 -4.13 -18.93 10.09
C GLU A 105 -4.13 -17.40 10.25
N THR A 106 -3.19 -16.71 9.57
CA THR A 106 -2.97 -15.27 9.80
C THR A 106 -2.73 -14.56 8.48
N THR A 107 -3.52 -13.52 8.22
CA THR A 107 -3.32 -12.52 7.17
C THR A 107 -2.86 -11.21 7.82
N VAL A 108 -1.83 -10.56 7.26
CA VAL A 108 -1.30 -9.29 7.76
C VAL A 108 -1.49 -8.20 6.74
N ARG A 109 -2.12 -7.11 7.18
CA ARG A 109 -2.25 -5.87 6.42
C ARG A 109 -1.69 -4.71 7.23
N VAL A 110 -1.34 -3.62 6.56
CA VAL A 110 -0.85 -2.41 7.23
C VAL A 110 -1.60 -1.19 6.74
N GLU A 111 -1.71 -0.18 7.59
CA GLU A 111 -2.34 1.08 7.25
C GLU A 111 -3.77 0.87 6.71
N ASN A 112 -4.15 1.50 5.62
CA ASN A 112 -5.43 1.29 4.95
C ASN A 112 -5.49 -0.07 4.25
N ARG A 113 -5.50 -1.16 5.01
CA ARG A 113 -5.71 -2.53 4.50
C ARG A 113 -4.72 -2.96 3.39
N ARG A 114 -3.52 -2.36 3.33
CA ARG A 114 -2.48 -2.73 2.37
C ARG A 114 -2.02 -4.16 2.61
N LEU A 115 -2.15 -5.02 1.59
CA LEU A 115 -1.83 -6.46 1.71
C LEU A 115 -0.33 -6.68 1.81
N MET A 116 0.10 -7.32 2.89
CA MET A 116 1.52 -7.66 3.12
C MET A 116 1.76 -9.17 3.17
N LEU A 117 0.96 -9.90 3.94
CA LEU A 117 0.99 -11.36 4.02
C LEU A 117 -0.44 -11.87 3.90
N ASN A 118 -0.65 -12.92 3.09
CA ASN A 118 -1.98 -13.51 2.88
C ASN A 118 -1.97 -14.98 3.24
N ASP A 119 -2.94 -15.42 4.04
CA ASP A 119 -3.23 -16.82 4.34
C ASP A 119 -2.00 -17.60 4.83
N ILE A 120 -1.29 -17.06 5.83
CA ILE A 120 -0.15 -17.74 6.44
C ILE A 120 -0.66 -18.81 7.40
N LYS A 121 -0.55 -20.07 6.96
CA LYS A 121 -0.96 -21.25 7.73
C LYS A 121 0.25 -21.85 8.43
N THR A 122 0.10 -22.14 9.73
CA THR A 122 1.06 -22.92 10.51
C THR A 122 0.37 -24.16 11.07
N LYS A 123 1.09 -25.28 11.11
CA LYS A 123 0.64 -26.50 11.78
C LYS A 123 0.86 -26.38 13.28
N GLN A 124 0.28 -27.29 14.04
CA GLN A 124 0.58 -27.44 15.47
C GLN A 124 2.09 -27.59 15.69
N GLY A 125 2.65 -26.76 16.58
CA GLY A 125 4.05 -26.75 16.91
C GLY A 125 4.94 -25.92 15.97
N GLU A 126 4.37 -25.36 14.91
CA GLU A 126 5.09 -24.56 13.92
C GLU A 126 4.97 -23.08 14.23
N ILE A 127 6.12 -22.42 14.31
CA ILE A 127 6.24 -20.97 14.41
C ILE A 127 7.08 -20.50 13.22
N VAL A 128 6.58 -19.50 12.50
CA VAL A 128 7.25 -18.97 11.32
C VAL A 128 7.57 -17.49 11.49
N GLU A 129 8.79 -17.13 11.16
CA GLU A 129 9.19 -15.74 11.03
C GLU A 129 8.82 -15.23 9.63
N LYS A 130 8.16 -14.08 9.57
CA LYS A 130 7.82 -13.37 8.33
C LYS A 130 8.35 -11.95 8.37
N GLN A 131 8.77 -11.46 7.22
CA GLN A 131 9.23 -10.09 7.04
C GLN A 131 8.35 -9.35 6.05
N ILE A 132 8.10 -8.08 6.30
CA ILE A 132 7.42 -7.15 5.41
C ILE A 132 8.15 -5.81 5.44
N SER A 133 7.97 -5.01 4.38
CA SER A 133 8.55 -3.66 4.30
C SER A 133 7.46 -2.65 4.03
N VAL A 134 7.38 -1.59 4.84
CA VAL A 134 6.29 -0.63 4.82
C VAL A 134 6.80 0.80 4.71
N HIS A 135 6.00 1.66 4.08
CA HIS A 135 6.18 3.11 4.09
C HIS A 135 5.10 3.74 4.98
N VAL A 136 5.55 4.45 6.00
CA VAL A 136 4.70 5.29 6.86
C VAL A 136 4.80 6.72 6.38
N LYS A 137 3.67 7.40 6.24
CA LYS A 137 3.60 8.76 5.72
C LYS A 137 2.72 9.65 6.60
N ASP A 138 3.09 10.92 6.67
CA ASP A 138 2.26 12.00 7.22
C ASP A 138 1.91 13.03 6.14
N SER A 139 1.09 14.02 6.48
CA SER A 139 0.71 15.09 5.54
C SER A 139 1.73 16.22 5.45
N ILE A 140 2.82 16.21 6.22
CA ILE A 140 3.80 17.30 6.29
C ILE A 140 4.82 17.15 5.17
N ILE A 141 5.02 18.19 4.37
CA ILE A 141 6.10 18.25 3.39
C ILE A 141 7.33 18.81 4.08
N ARG A 142 8.44 18.05 4.03
CA ARG A 142 9.73 18.43 4.62
C ARG A 142 10.78 18.56 3.53
N ASN A 143 11.69 19.50 3.68
CA ASN A 143 12.89 19.58 2.86
C ASN A 143 13.91 18.50 3.28
N GLN A 144 15.05 18.48 2.59
CA GLN A 144 16.15 17.51 2.87
C GLN A 144 16.75 17.67 4.28
N ASN A 145 16.60 18.83 4.92
CA ASN A 145 17.03 19.09 6.29
C ASN A 145 15.99 18.65 7.34
N GLY A 146 14.83 18.09 6.91
CA GLY A 146 13.74 17.71 7.78
C GLY A 146 12.80 18.87 8.19
N GLU A 147 13.05 20.08 7.72
CA GLU A 147 12.25 21.26 8.05
C GLU A 147 10.91 21.23 7.28
N LYS A 148 9.83 21.60 7.98
CA LYS A 148 8.50 21.73 7.38
C LYS A 148 8.47 22.89 6.40
N ILE A 149 8.18 22.60 5.13
CA ILE A 149 8.03 23.58 4.05
C ILE A 149 6.61 23.67 3.50
N GLY A 150 5.73 22.73 3.85
CA GLY A 150 4.35 22.71 3.40
C GLY A 150 3.56 21.56 4.03
N ILE A 151 2.33 21.42 3.55
CA ILE A 151 1.44 20.30 3.89
C ILE A 151 0.67 19.87 2.65
N ILE A 152 0.34 18.56 2.57
CA ILE A 152 -0.63 18.05 1.62
C ILE A 152 -2.03 18.55 2.01
N LYS A 153 -2.80 19.03 1.05
CA LYS A 153 -4.20 19.40 1.26
C LYS A 153 -5.06 18.13 1.25
N LEU A 154 -5.15 17.47 2.39
CA LEU A 154 -6.00 16.28 2.55
C LEU A 154 -7.47 16.63 2.34
N LYS A 155 -8.24 15.69 1.76
CA LYS A 155 -9.69 15.76 1.73
C LYS A 155 -10.25 15.49 3.15
N PRO A 156 -11.43 16.00 3.53
CA PRO A 156 -11.96 15.81 4.89
C PRO A 156 -12.03 14.35 5.34
N ARG A 157 -12.32 13.42 4.44
CA ARG A 157 -12.38 11.97 4.75
C ARG A 157 -11.02 11.38 5.10
N GLU A 158 -9.94 11.85 4.47
CA GLU A 158 -8.59 11.32 4.67
C GLU A 158 -8.05 11.57 6.09
N THR A 159 -8.58 12.55 6.80
CA THR A 159 -8.21 12.82 8.20
C THR A 159 -8.63 11.71 9.16
N LYS A 160 -9.47 10.77 8.69
CA LYS A 160 -9.93 9.59 9.43
C LYS A 160 -9.24 8.29 8.98
N TYR A 161 -8.36 8.37 7.98
CA TYR A 161 -7.65 7.22 7.44
C TYR A 161 -6.44 6.86 8.30
N LEU A 162 -6.07 5.59 8.29
CA LEU A 162 -4.95 5.05 9.05
C LEU A 162 -3.57 5.39 8.46
N HIS A 163 -3.49 6.08 7.34
CA HIS A 163 -2.24 6.28 6.62
C HIS A 163 -1.75 7.73 6.49
N TRP A 164 -2.40 8.70 7.13
CA TRP A 164 -1.96 10.10 7.16
C TRP A 164 -1.71 10.62 8.57
N ASP A 165 -1.60 9.71 9.50
CA ASP A 165 -1.25 9.98 10.89
C ASP A 165 0.24 9.70 11.16
N ASN A 166 0.67 9.79 12.40
CA ASN A 166 2.04 9.48 12.80
C ASN A 166 2.14 8.07 13.38
N LEU A 167 1.26 7.15 12.95
CA LEU A 167 1.23 5.79 13.43
C LEU A 167 1.57 4.83 12.29
N LEU A 168 2.22 3.75 12.62
CA LEU A 168 2.20 2.52 11.86
C LEU A 168 1.12 1.64 12.49
N THR A 169 0.09 1.30 11.72
CA THR A 169 -0.97 0.39 12.17
C THR A 169 -0.88 -0.93 11.42
N ILE A 170 -0.79 -2.03 12.17
CA ILE A 170 -0.71 -3.40 11.67
C ILE A 170 -2.02 -4.12 12.00
N GLU A 171 -2.69 -4.65 11.00
CA GLU A 171 -3.85 -5.52 11.13
C GLU A 171 -3.41 -6.98 11.12
N PHE A 172 -3.84 -7.73 12.11
CA PHE A 172 -3.76 -9.19 12.16
C PHE A 172 -5.18 -9.74 12.02
N ASN A 173 -5.40 -10.55 10.99
CA ASN A 173 -6.72 -11.01 10.60
C ASN A 173 -6.67 -12.50 10.23
N ASP A 174 -7.78 -13.09 9.97
CA ASP A 174 -8.05 -14.47 9.62
C ASP A 174 -8.72 -15.25 10.75
N LYS A 175 -8.90 -16.57 10.59
CA LYS A 175 -9.68 -17.41 11.51
C LYS A 175 -9.04 -17.57 12.89
N THR A 176 -7.70 -17.68 12.92
CA THR A 176 -6.96 -17.94 14.14
C THR A 176 -5.61 -17.25 14.14
N PRO A 177 -5.58 -15.89 14.03
CA PRO A 177 -4.32 -15.17 14.05
C PRO A 177 -3.62 -15.34 15.37
N LYS A 178 -2.34 -15.73 15.35
CA LYS A 178 -1.49 -15.90 16.53
C LYS A 178 -0.16 -15.22 16.30
N VAL A 179 0.11 -14.21 17.11
CA VAL A 179 1.26 -13.33 16.97
C VAL A 179 2.05 -13.33 18.27
N SER A 180 3.31 -13.74 18.23
CA SER A 180 4.17 -13.78 19.41
C SER A 180 5.16 -12.63 19.48
N SER A 181 5.57 -12.05 18.35
CA SER A 181 6.44 -10.86 18.40
C SER A 181 6.36 -10.00 17.14
N VAL A 182 6.69 -8.71 17.32
CA VAL A 182 6.83 -7.73 16.25
C VAL A 182 8.10 -6.91 16.48
N VAL A 183 9.02 -6.91 15.51
CA VAL A 183 10.22 -6.07 15.51
C VAL A 183 10.13 -5.08 14.35
N ILE A 184 10.21 -3.78 14.64
CA ILE A 184 10.13 -2.70 13.66
C ILE A 184 11.48 -2.02 13.59
N GLN A 185 12.09 -1.99 12.41
CA GLN A 185 13.41 -1.41 12.18
C GLN A 185 13.36 -0.41 11.02
N PRO A 186 14.01 0.75 11.13
CA PRO A 186 14.15 1.68 10.01
C PRO A 186 14.86 1.03 8.82
N ASN A 187 14.40 1.33 7.61
CA ASN A 187 15.04 0.89 6.37
C ASN A 187 15.19 2.05 5.37
N PRO A 188 16.10 3.00 5.64
CA PRO A 188 16.28 4.17 4.78
C PRO A 188 16.95 3.85 3.44
N THR A 189 17.47 2.64 3.25
CA THR A 189 18.20 2.23 2.05
C THR A 189 17.36 1.46 1.04
N ALA A 190 16.17 1.01 1.42
CA ALA A 190 15.26 0.34 0.49
C ALA A 190 14.90 1.23 -0.69
N LYS A 191 14.80 0.65 -1.87
CA LYS A 191 14.24 1.35 -3.03
C LYS A 191 12.76 1.62 -2.80
N THR A 192 12.36 2.85 -3.02
CA THR A 192 10.95 3.23 -2.86
C THR A 192 10.26 3.30 -4.21
N ILE A 193 9.12 2.65 -4.31
CA ILE A 193 8.19 2.82 -5.44
C ILE A 193 7.09 3.77 -5.00
N TYR A 194 7.17 5.01 -5.42
CA TYR A 194 6.10 5.98 -5.24
C TYR A 194 5.01 5.74 -6.27
N ILE A 195 3.78 5.55 -5.81
CA ILE A 195 2.62 5.36 -6.69
C ILE A 195 1.72 6.57 -6.59
N THR A 196 1.37 7.14 -7.75
CA THR A 196 0.43 8.23 -7.90
C THR A 196 -0.76 7.79 -8.73
N GLY A 197 -1.95 8.29 -8.40
CA GLY A 197 -3.17 7.89 -9.11
C GLY A 197 -4.44 8.31 -8.39
N ASP A 198 -5.51 7.70 -8.83
CA ASP A 198 -6.87 7.94 -8.37
C ASP A 198 -7.46 6.78 -7.53
N SER A 199 -8.81 6.66 -7.49
CA SER A 199 -9.52 5.62 -6.74
C SER A 199 -9.20 4.19 -7.19
N THR A 200 -8.66 4.01 -8.38
CA THR A 200 -8.29 2.69 -8.91
C THR A 200 -6.88 2.26 -8.52
N VAL A 201 -6.15 3.14 -7.79
CA VAL A 201 -4.76 2.95 -7.32
C VAL A 201 -4.63 3.09 -5.80
N VAL A 202 -5.52 3.83 -5.15
CA VAL A 202 -5.48 4.20 -3.73
C VAL A 202 -5.45 2.98 -2.78
N ASP A 203 -4.86 3.13 -1.61
CA ASP A 203 -5.10 2.21 -0.50
C ASP A 203 -6.48 2.51 0.09
N ALA A 204 -7.51 1.79 -0.35
CA ALA A 204 -8.88 2.01 0.11
C ALA A 204 -9.04 1.63 1.59
N GLN A 205 -9.57 2.57 2.41
CA GLN A 205 -9.79 2.35 3.85
C GLN A 205 -10.88 1.32 4.10
N TYR A 206 -11.92 1.29 3.28
CA TYR A 206 -13.17 0.59 3.59
C TYR A 206 -13.50 -0.52 2.59
N GLU A 207 -13.94 -1.68 3.10
CA GLU A 207 -14.62 -2.70 2.30
C GLU A 207 -15.95 -2.14 1.75
N PRO A 208 -16.38 -2.56 0.55
CA PRO A 208 -15.75 -3.58 -0.34
C PRO A 208 -14.72 -3.00 -1.32
N TRP A 209 -14.42 -1.72 -1.26
CA TRP A 209 -13.57 -1.02 -2.21
C TRP A 209 -12.11 -1.44 -2.07
N ALA A 210 -11.45 -1.67 -3.19
CA ALA A 210 -10.02 -1.98 -3.25
C ALA A 210 -9.41 -1.53 -4.57
N SER A 211 -8.08 -1.48 -4.64
CA SER A 211 -7.36 -1.14 -5.87
C SER A 211 -6.06 -1.92 -6.01
N TRP A 212 -5.47 -1.91 -7.22
CA TRP A 212 -4.25 -2.67 -7.47
C TRP A 212 -3.05 -2.18 -6.64
N GLY A 213 -2.97 -0.87 -6.36
CA GLY A 213 -1.88 -0.31 -5.55
C GLY A 213 -1.86 -0.85 -4.12
N GLN A 214 -3.04 -1.16 -3.57
CA GLN A 214 -3.22 -1.74 -2.24
C GLN A 214 -2.74 -3.20 -2.16
N MET A 215 -2.82 -3.96 -3.27
CA MET A 215 -2.40 -5.35 -3.36
C MET A 215 -0.94 -5.51 -3.80
N PHE A 216 -0.37 -4.48 -4.41
CA PHE A 216 0.93 -4.51 -5.07
C PHE A 216 2.11 -4.86 -4.14
N PRO A 217 2.18 -4.38 -2.87
CA PRO A 217 3.28 -4.69 -1.96
C PRO A 217 3.49 -6.18 -1.69
N TYR A 218 2.41 -6.98 -1.70
CA TYR A 218 2.44 -8.44 -1.49
C TYR A 218 3.39 -9.18 -2.45
N PHE A 219 3.63 -8.62 -3.63
CA PHE A 219 4.42 -9.26 -4.68
C PHE A 219 5.91 -8.92 -4.64
N PHE A 220 6.40 -8.20 -3.64
CA PHE A 220 7.80 -7.83 -3.54
C PHE A 220 8.52 -8.55 -2.40
N VAL A 221 9.84 -8.75 -2.58
CA VAL A 221 10.68 -9.25 -1.50
C VAL A 221 10.87 -8.17 -0.45
N PRO A 222 10.72 -8.48 0.84
CA PRO A 222 10.95 -7.51 1.89
C PRO A 222 12.43 -7.07 1.95
N ASN A 223 12.70 -5.99 2.65
CA ASN A 223 13.99 -5.33 2.86
C ASN A 223 14.57 -4.59 1.65
N GLU A 224 14.22 -4.97 0.43
CA GLU A 224 14.80 -4.42 -0.79
C GLU A 224 13.97 -3.29 -1.40
N VAL A 225 12.64 -3.43 -1.36
CA VAL A 225 11.68 -2.50 -1.97
C VAL A 225 10.56 -2.17 -1.01
N VAL A 226 10.15 -0.91 -1.01
CA VAL A 226 9.01 -0.40 -0.25
C VAL A 226 8.05 0.31 -1.18
N ILE A 227 6.76 0.04 -1.03
CA ILE A 227 5.70 0.71 -1.80
C ILE A 227 5.15 1.89 -0.99
N ALA A 228 5.25 3.08 -1.57
CA ALA A 228 4.74 4.33 -1.03
C ALA A 228 3.54 4.81 -1.88
N ASN A 229 2.33 4.38 -1.54
CA ASN A 229 1.14 4.73 -2.29
C ASN A 229 0.59 6.10 -1.84
N TYR A 230 0.67 7.09 -2.72
CA TYR A 230 0.19 8.47 -2.52
C TYR A 230 -1.11 8.76 -3.29
N ALA A 231 -1.65 7.78 -4.02
CA ALA A 231 -2.90 7.91 -4.76
C ALA A 231 -4.08 8.26 -3.84
N GLU A 232 -5.09 8.91 -4.40
CA GLU A 232 -6.31 9.24 -3.67
C GLU A 232 -7.53 9.29 -4.62
N SER A 233 -8.67 8.83 -4.13
CA SER A 233 -9.91 8.79 -4.89
C SER A 233 -10.32 10.18 -5.40
N GLY A 234 -10.80 10.25 -6.65
CA GLY A 234 -11.25 11.48 -7.27
C GLY A 234 -10.14 12.43 -7.72
N GLU A 235 -8.87 12.01 -7.68
CA GLU A 235 -7.77 12.84 -8.18
C GLU A 235 -7.65 12.77 -9.70
N THR A 236 -7.49 13.95 -10.34
CA THR A 236 -6.90 14.11 -11.66
C THR A 236 -5.41 14.38 -11.50
N LEU A 237 -4.65 14.26 -12.58
CA LEU A 237 -3.23 14.63 -12.60
C LEU A 237 -3.02 16.07 -12.10
N LYS A 238 -3.90 17.01 -12.51
CA LYS A 238 -3.88 18.41 -12.04
C LYS A 238 -4.27 18.53 -10.57
N ALA A 239 -5.33 17.87 -10.11
CA ALA A 239 -5.77 17.96 -8.72
C ALA A 239 -4.71 17.44 -7.75
N PHE A 240 -3.95 16.42 -8.16
CA PHE A 240 -2.83 15.88 -7.40
C PHE A 240 -1.72 16.91 -7.18
N GLU A 241 -1.43 17.76 -8.20
CA GLU A 241 -0.53 18.93 -8.06
C GLU A 241 -1.13 19.98 -7.12
N ASP A 242 -2.36 20.42 -7.37
CA ASP A 242 -3.04 21.48 -6.61
C ASP A 242 -3.14 21.16 -5.10
N ARG A 243 -3.10 19.87 -4.77
CA ARG A 243 -3.09 19.37 -3.38
C ARG A 243 -1.70 19.13 -2.81
N HIS A 244 -0.64 19.48 -3.54
CA HIS A 244 0.76 19.32 -3.14
C HIS A 244 1.18 17.87 -2.86
N ARG A 245 0.46 16.87 -3.41
CA ARG A 245 0.81 15.46 -3.21
C ARG A 245 2.10 15.11 -3.92
N ILE A 246 2.26 15.60 -5.15
CA ILE A 246 3.50 15.38 -5.91
C ILE A 246 4.67 16.16 -5.32
N ASP A 247 4.44 17.34 -4.72
CA ASP A 247 5.50 18.11 -4.08
C ASP A 247 6.12 17.35 -2.92
N LYS A 248 5.31 16.60 -2.16
CA LYS A 248 5.82 15.74 -1.09
C LYS A 248 6.72 14.64 -1.65
N ILE A 249 6.34 14.02 -2.77
CA ILE A 249 7.16 13.00 -3.43
C ILE A 249 8.48 13.61 -3.91
N TRP A 250 8.45 14.79 -4.54
CA TRP A 250 9.68 15.47 -5.01
C TRP A 250 10.69 15.75 -3.91
N ASN A 251 10.24 15.94 -2.68
CA ASN A 251 11.12 16.19 -1.53
C ASN A 251 11.61 14.90 -0.85
N LYS A 252 11.13 13.71 -1.30
CA LYS A 252 11.45 12.41 -0.70
C LYS A 252 12.17 11.47 -1.66
N ILE A 253 11.85 11.55 -2.94
CA ILE A 253 12.34 10.62 -3.97
C ILE A 253 13.85 10.74 -4.14
N ASN A 254 14.53 9.60 -4.16
CA ASN A 254 15.98 9.51 -4.28
C ASN A 254 16.41 8.89 -5.63
N PRO A 255 17.66 9.08 -6.03
CA PRO A 255 18.19 8.40 -7.22
C PRO A 255 18.00 6.88 -7.16
N GLY A 256 17.41 6.34 -8.22
CA GLY A 256 17.11 4.92 -8.34
C GLY A 256 15.80 4.46 -7.72
N ASP A 257 15.02 5.36 -7.10
CA ASP A 257 13.62 5.12 -6.76
C ASP A 257 12.75 5.14 -8.02
N TYR A 258 11.51 4.69 -7.91
CA TYR A 258 10.56 4.64 -9.01
C TYR A 258 9.38 5.57 -8.75
N LEU A 259 8.88 6.19 -9.83
CA LEU A 259 7.64 6.96 -9.82
C LEU A 259 6.64 6.34 -10.80
N PHE A 260 5.63 5.64 -10.27
CA PHE A 260 4.51 5.10 -11.03
C PHE A 260 3.43 6.16 -11.17
N ILE A 261 3.00 6.44 -12.39
CA ILE A 261 2.04 7.50 -12.70
C ILE A 261 0.85 6.88 -13.42
N GLN A 262 -0.33 6.87 -12.76
CA GLN A 262 -1.58 6.42 -13.36
C GLN A 262 -2.69 7.44 -13.11
N PHE A 263 -3.15 8.10 -14.15
CA PHE A 263 -4.32 8.98 -14.14
C PHE A 263 -5.09 8.81 -15.45
N GLY A 264 -6.38 9.15 -15.47
CA GLY A 264 -7.21 9.05 -16.65
C GLY A 264 -8.71 9.05 -16.35
N HIS A 265 -9.17 8.23 -15.38
CA HIS A 265 -10.60 8.09 -15.09
C HIS A 265 -11.28 9.41 -14.73
N ASN A 266 -10.64 10.24 -13.92
CA ASN A 266 -11.16 11.54 -13.52
C ASN A 266 -10.75 12.63 -14.48
N ASP A 267 -9.58 12.54 -15.12
CA ASP A 267 -9.13 13.49 -16.15
C ASP A 267 -10.06 13.48 -17.37
N GLN A 268 -10.51 12.28 -17.78
CA GLN A 268 -11.49 12.12 -18.85
C GLN A 268 -12.79 12.85 -18.56
N LYS A 269 -13.31 12.77 -17.33
CA LYS A 269 -14.55 13.46 -16.92
C LYS A 269 -14.41 14.98 -16.85
N ALA A 270 -13.23 15.48 -16.58
CA ALA A 270 -12.97 16.91 -16.50
C ALA A 270 -13.00 17.62 -17.88
N GLY A 271 -13.15 16.88 -18.98
CA GLY A 271 -13.40 17.40 -20.31
C GLY A 271 -12.13 17.74 -21.15
N ASN A 272 -12.34 18.12 -22.41
CA ASN A 272 -11.27 18.29 -23.41
C ASN A 272 -10.22 19.37 -23.06
N SER A 273 -10.55 20.36 -22.25
CA SER A 273 -9.63 21.43 -21.84
C SER A 273 -8.44 20.92 -21.01
N ILE A 274 -8.59 19.78 -20.34
CA ILE A 274 -7.54 19.16 -19.52
C ILE A 274 -6.62 18.28 -20.38
N LYS A 275 -7.08 17.79 -21.52
CA LYS A 275 -6.35 16.86 -22.37
C LYS A 275 -5.00 17.41 -22.88
N SER A 276 -4.97 18.66 -23.33
CA SER A 276 -3.71 19.33 -23.73
C SER A 276 -2.79 19.56 -22.51
N GLY A 277 -3.36 19.94 -21.39
CA GLY A 277 -2.65 20.10 -20.11
C GLY A 277 -2.16 18.78 -19.54
N TYR A 278 -2.87 17.68 -19.75
CA TYR A 278 -2.51 16.35 -19.29
C TYR A 278 -1.18 15.87 -19.87
N LYS A 279 -1.02 15.88 -21.20
CA LYS A 279 0.24 15.51 -21.87
C LYS A 279 1.42 16.36 -21.38
N LYS A 280 1.22 17.67 -21.25
CA LYS A 280 2.24 18.61 -20.76
C LYS A 280 2.70 18.22 -19.34
N ARG A 281 1.77 17.99 -18.41
CA ARG A 281 2.09 17.62 -17.03
C ARG A 281 2.79 16.27 -16.95
N LEU A 282 2.37 15.28 -17.72
CA LEU A 282 3.07 14.00 -17.77
C LEU A 282 4.55 14.20 -18.15
N LYS A 283 4.84 14.98 -19.18
CA LYS A 283 6.22 15.29 -19.60
C LYS A 283 6.99 16.04 -18.50
N GLU A 284 6.36 17.00 -17.84
CA GLU A 284 6.97 17.74 -16.73
C GLU A 284 7.32 16.81 -15.57
N TRP A 285 6.42 15.90 -15.18
CA TRP A 285 6.67 14.93 -14.12
C TRP A 285 7.77 13.93 -14.48
N ILE A 286 7.75 13.42 -15.72
CA ILE A 286 8.81 12.54 -16.25
C ILE A 286 10.16 13.24 -16.21
N GLY A 287 10.23 14.47 -16.74
CA GLY A 287 11.46 15.28 -16.75
C GLY A 287 11.99 15.54 -15.34
N LYS A 288 11.10 15.89 -14.40
CA LYS A 288 11.45 16.11 -12.99
C LYS A 288 11.94 14.83 -12.31
N ALA A 289 11.29 13.70 -12.52
CA ALA A 289 11.72 12.41 -11.97
C ALA A 289 13.12 12.03 -12.48
N LYS A 290 13.35 12.14 -13.80
CA LYS A 290 14.67 11.91 -14.42
C LYS A 290 15.74 12.85 -13.86
N GLN A 291 15.43 14.14 -13.68
CA GLN A 291 16.34 15.13 -13.10
C GLN A 291 16.77 14.76 -11.68
N LEU A 292 15.86 14.17 -10.90
CA LEU A 292 16.11 13.67 -9.55
C LEU A 292 16.78 12.27 -9.53
N GLY A 293 17.09 11.69 -10.69
CA GLY A 293 17.68 10.36 -10.81
C GLY A 293 16.71 9.22 -10.55
N ALA A 294 15.41 9.50 -10.47
CA ALA A 294 14.36 8.50 -10.32
C ALA A 294 13.92 7.92 -11.67
N ILE A 295 13.29 6.77 -11.63
CA ILE A 295 12.83 6.03 -12.82
C ILE A 295 11.32 6.19 -12.96
N PRO A 296 10.83 7.03 -13.91
CA PRO A 296 9.40 7.15 -14.17
C PRO A 296 8.87 5.91 -14.90
N VAL A 297 7.69 5.46 -14.48
CA VAL A 297 6.92 4.37 -15.09
C VAL A 297 5.50 4.84 -15.30
N LEU A 298 5.05 4.92 -16.54
CA LEU A 298 3.66 5.22 -16.88
C LEU A 298 2.81 3.96 -16.78
N VAL A 299 1.61 4.08 -16.21
CA VAL A 299 0.63 3.00 -16.12
C VAL A 299 -0.66 3.51 -16.75
N THR A 300 -1.10 2.93 -17.86
CA THR A 300 -2.38 3.33 -18.48
C THR A 300 -3.55 2.95 -17.57
N SER A 301 -4.57 3.80 -17.48
CA SER A 301 -5.78 3.50 -16.71
C SER A 301 -6.48 2.26 -17.26
N MET A 302 -6.84 1.32 -16.37
CA MET A 302 -7.59 0.12 -16.73
C MET A 302 -9.00 0.48 -17.23
N ASN A 303 -9.61 -0.41 -18.00
CA ASN A 303 -10.95 -0.22 -18.51
C ASN A 303 -12.02 -0.25 -17.42
N ARG A 304 -13.13 0.44 -17.67
CA ARG A 304 -14.39 0.20 -16.95
C ARG A 304 -15.05 -1.07 -17.51
N ARG A 305 -15.92 -1.68 -16.73
CA ARG A 305 -16.67 -2.89 -17.12
C ARG A 305 -17.86 -2.50 -18.03
N VAL A 306 -17.58 -2.04 -19.22
CA VAL A 306 -18.59 -1.73 -20.24
C VAL A 306 -18.34 -2.64 -21.45
N PHE A 307 -19.31 -3.48 -21.75
CA PHE A 307 -19.27 -4.43 -22.87
C PHE A 307 -20.22 -4.02 -23.99
N ASP A 308 -19.83 -4.29 -25.22
CA ASP A 308 -20.71 -4.21 -26.40
C ASP A 308 -21.52 -5.50 -26.59
N GLU A 309 -22.35 -5.53 -27.65
CA GLU A 309 -23.19 -6.67 -28.01
C GLU A 309 -22.38 -7.93 -28.38
N SER A 310 -21.09 -7.78 -28.73
CA SER A 310 -20.15 -8.85 -29.04
C SER A 310 -19.35 -9.33 -27.84
N ASN A 311 -19.71 -8.88 -26.63
CA ASN A 311 -18.98 -9.14 -25.38
C ASN A 311 -17.54 -8.64 -25.40
N LYS A 312 -17.28 -7.52 -26.09
CA LYS A 312 -16.00 -6.83 -26.09
C LYS A 312 -16.04 -5.61 -25.20
N ILE A 313 -14.92 -5.31 -24.56
CA ILE A 313 -14.78 -4.10 -23.73
C ILE A 313 -14.82 -2.86 -24.62
N VAL A 314 -15.63 -1.90 -24.22
CA VAL A 314 -15.72 -0.59 -24.88
C VAL A 314 -14.80 0.39 -24.16
N ASN A 315 -13.90 1.04 -24.90
CA ASN A 315 -13.09 2.11 -24.33
C ASN A 315 -13.98 3.31 -23.96
N THR A 316 -14.05 3.60 -22.66
CA THR A 316 -14.78 4.74 -22.09
C THR A 316 -13.85 5.82 -21.54
N LEU A 317 -12.56 5.73 -21.84
CA LEU A 317 -11.52 6.64 -21.34
C LEU A 317 -11.02 7.61 -22.43
N ASP A 318 -11.75 7.71 -23.55
CA ASP A 318 -11.36 8.49 -24.72
C ASP A 318 -9.93 8.12 -25.17
N ASP A 319 -9.08 9.11 -25.46
CA ASP A 319 -7.68 8.92 -25.88
C ASP A 319 -6.66 9.11 -24.74
N PHE A 320 -7.09 9.09 -23.46
CA PHE A 320 -6.15 9.18 -22.32
C PHE A 320 -5.15 8.01 -22.27
N PRO A 321 -5.54 6.73 -22.48
CA PRO A 321 -4.59 5.62 -22.56
C PRO A 321 -3.61 5.80 -23.73
N ASP A 322 -4.08 6.23 -24.90
CA ASP A 322 -3.24 6.46 -26.07
C ASP A 322 -2.26 7.62 -25.85
N ALA A 323 -2.70 8.69 -25.19
CA ALA A 323 -1.82 9.78 -24.78
C ALA A 323 -0.67 9.31 -23.89
N MET A 324 -0.92 8.39 -22.95
CA MET A 324 0.14 7.79 -22.15
C MET A 324 1.10 6.91 -22.99
N ARG A 325 0.59 6.11 -23.93
CA ARG A 325 1.40 5.29 -24.85
C ARG A 325 2.32 6.16 -25.69
N GLU A 326 1.77 7.24 -26.27
CA GLU A 326 2.55 8.21 -27.06
C GLU A 326 3.66 8.86 -26.21
N ILE A 327 3.32 9.39 -25.03
CA ILE A 327 4.29 10.03 -24.13
C ILE A 327 5.37 9.04 -23.67
N ALA A 328 5.01 7.81 -23.33
CA ALA A 328 5.99 6.80 -22.94
C ALA A 328 7.03 6.56 -24.06
N LYS A 329 6.56 6.51 -25.32
CA LYS A 329 7.43 6.36 -26.48
C LYS A 329 8.28 7.62 -26.74
N GLU A 330 7.67 8.80 -26.72
CA GLU A 330 8.36 10.08 -26.94
C GLU A 330 9.46 10.34 -25.90
N GLU A 331 9.13 10.10 -24.63
CA GLU A 331 10.03 10.34 -23.51
C GLU A 331 10.97 9.16 -23.21
N ASN A 332 10.84 8.06 -23.95
CA ASN A 332 11.61 6.82 -23.74
C ASN A 332 11.59 6.38 -22.25
N VAL A 333 10.37 6.13 -21.73
CA VAL A 333 10.14 5.64 -20.37
C VAL A 333 9.33 4.34 -20.38
N TYR A 334 9.40 3.60 -19.29
CA TYR A 334 8.65 2.36 -19.14
C TYR A 334 7.14 2.62 -19.16
N LEU A 335 6.41 1.73 -19.84
CA LEU A 335 4.95 1.74 -19.89
C LEU A 335 4.39 0.40 -19.42
N ILE A 336 3.55 0.42 -18.42
CA ILE A 336 2.68 -0.70 -18.07
C ILE A 336 1.32 -0.44 -18.71
N ASP A 337 1.02 -1.16 -19.80
CA ASP A 337 -0.24 -0.98 -20.53
C ASP A 337 -1.38 -1.76 -19.85
N LEU A 338 -1.76 -1.27 -18.66
CA LEU A 338 -2.81 -1.90 -17.85
C LEU A 338 -4.20 -1.77 -18.52
N ASN A 339 -4.39 -0.78 -19.40
CA ASN A 339 -5.60 -0.66 -20.19
C ASN A 339 -5.79 -1.90 -21.09
N ALA A 340 -4.81 -2.24 -21.92
CA ALA A 340 -4.87 -3.42 -22.78
C ALA A 340 -4.92 -4.74 -21.98
N MET A 341 -4.22 -4.81 -20.85
CA MET A 341 -4.23 -6.01 -20.00
C MET A 341 -5.57 -6.21 -19.30
N SER A 342 -6.23 -5.13 -18.86
CA SER A 342 -7.55 -5.19 -18.25
C SER A 342 -8.65 -5.52 -19.24
N GLU A 343 -8.55 -5.04 -20.50
CA GLU A 343 -9.42 -5.48 -21.60
C GLU A 343 -9.38 -7.00 -21.75
N THR A 344 -8.17 -7.54 -21.90
CA THR A 344 -7.95 -9.00 -21.97
C THR A 344 -8.54 -9.73 -20.78
N LEU A 345 -8.31 -9.24 -19.57
CA LEU A 345 -8.78 -9.84 -18.31
C LEU A 345 -10.31 -9.87 -18.23
N PHE A 346 -10.95 -8.73 -18.49
CA PHE A 346 -12.41 -8.62 -18.35
C PHE A 346 -13.14 -9.36 -19.46
N GLU A 347 -12.61 -9.36 -20.69
CA GLU A 347 -13.16 -10.16 -21.79
C GLU A 347 -13.04 -11.67 -21.51
N ALA A 348 -11.92 -12.12 -20.94
CA ALA A 348 -11.76 -13.52 -20.53
C ALA A 348 -12.75 -13.94 -19.43
N MET A 349 -13.13 -13.03 -18.54
CA MET A 349 -14.18 -13.26 -17.54
C MET A 349 -15.58 -13.22 -18.15
N GLY A 350 -15.77 -12.41 -19.20
CA GLY A 350 -17.06 -12.13 -19.82
C GLY A 350 -17.98 -11.20 -19.00
N PRO A 351 -19.10 -10.75 -19.59
CA PRO A 351 -19.94 -9.70 -18.98
C PRO A 351 -20.49 -10.06 -17.59
N GLU A 352 -20.88 -11.30 -17.36
CA GLU A 352 -21.48 -11.69 -16.09
C GLU A 352 -20.44 -12.00 -15.01
N ASN A 353 -19.41 -12.78 -15.33
CA ASN A 353 -18.42 -13.17 -14.32
C ASN A 353 -17.50 -12.01 -13.95
N SER A 354 -17.27 -11.02 -14.85
CA SER A 354 -16.46 -9.84 -14.53
C SER A 354 -17.07 -9.01 -13.39
N LYS A 355 -18.39 -9.06 -13.16
CA LYS A 355 -19.02 -8.43 -11.98
C LYS A 355 -18.37 -8.87 -10.67
N LYS A 356 -17.86 -10.10 -10.60
CA LYS A 356 -17.16 -10.65 -9.43
C LYS A 356 -15.82 -9.96 -9.12
N ALA A 357 -15.26 -9.22 -10.08
CA ALA A 357 -14.04 -8.42 -9.88
C ALA A 357 -14.34 -6.95 -9.52
N PHE A 358 -15.59 -6.53 -9.63
CA PHE A 358 -16.03 -5.17 -9.37
C PHE A 358 -16.92 -5.11 -8.13
N VAL A 359 -17.32 -3.90 -7.74
CA VAL A 359 -18.18 -3.72 -6.57
C VAL A 359 -19.64 -3.95 -6.95
N TYR A 360 -20.02 -5.21 -6.97
CA TYR A 360 -21.36 -5.71 -7.23
C TYR A 360 -21.83 -6.56 -6.06
N TYR A 361 -22.72 -6.01 -5.22
CA TYR A 361 -23.20 -6.69 -4.03
C TYR A 361 -24.71 -6.44 -3.85
N PRO A 362 -25.49 -7.48 -3.45
CA PRO A 362 -26.89 -7.31 -3.09
C PRO A 362 -27.07 -6.28 -1.97
N ALA A 363 -28.27 -5.73 -1.84
CA ALA A 363 -28.61 -4.90 -0.69
C ALA A 363 -28.36 -5.66 0.62
N ASN A 364 -27.95 -4.93 1.65
CA ASN A 364 -27.63 -5.46 2.99
C ASN A 364 -26.45 -6.45 3.05
N SER A 365 -25.55 -6.44 2.05
CA SER A 365 -24.29 -7.18 2.12
C SER A 365 -23.30 -6.56 3.12
N TYR A 366 -23.38 -5.26 3.32
CA TYR A 366 -22.53 -4.50 4.25
C TYR A 366 -23.37 -3.68 5.23
N PRO A 367 -22.81 -3.30 6.40
CA PRO A 367 -23.52 -2.40 7.33
C PRO A 367 -23.94 -1.09 6.64
N ASN A 368 -25.17 -0.64 6.94
CA ASN A 368 -25.74 0.60 6.39
C ASN A 368 -25.83 0.66 4.84
N GLN A 369 -25.92 -0.48 4.18
CA GLN A 369 -26.04 -0.59 2.72
C GLN A 369 -27.46 -1.07 2.35
N PRO A 370 -28.49 -0.20 2.33
CA PRO A 370 -29.88 -0.60 2.05
C PRO A 370 -30.16 -0.84 0.56
N THR A 371 -29.25 -0.46 -0.33
CA THR A 371 -29.41 -0.57 -1.79
C THR A 371 -28.34 -1.47 -2.40
N VAL A 372 -28.64 -2.02 -3.57
CA VAL A 372 -27.67 -2.79 -4.37
C VAL A 372 -26.46 -1.91 -4.71
N LEU A 373 -25.25 -2.44 -4.57
CA LEU A 373 -24.04 -1.86 -5.14
C LEU A 373 -23.87 -2.42 -6.54
N ALA A 374 -23.67 -1.55 -7.53
CA ALA A 374 -23.44 -1.89 -8.93
C ALA A 374 -22.51 -0.84 -9.53
N ASP A 375 -21.20 -1.11 -9.49
CA ASP A 375 -20.17 -0.18 -9.90
C ASP A 375 -19.27 -0.79 -10.96
N ASP A 376 -19.34 -0.24 -12.16
CA ASP A 376 -18.56 -0.69 -13.33
C ASP A 376 -17.14 -0.07 -13.41
N THR A 377 -16.74 0.68 -12.39
CA THR A 377 -15.43 1.37 -12.35
C THR A 377 -14.54 0.88 -11.25
N HIS A 378 -15.09 0.69 -10.04
CA HIS A 378 -14.29 0.34 -8.86
C HIS A 378 -14.28 -1.16 -8.59
N PHE A 379 -13.14 -1.61 -8.10
CA PHE A 379 -12.87 -3.02 -7.86
C PHE A 379 -13.13 -3.40 -6.41
N ASN A 380 -13.51 -4.65 -6.22
CA ASN A 380 -13.38 -5.31 -4.94
C ASN A 380 -11.96 -5.88 -4.79
N THR A 381 -11.71 -6.57 -3.68
CA THR A 381 -10.39 -7.11 -3.34
C THR A 381 -9.88 -8.14 -4.35
N TYR A 382 -10.74 -8.97 -4.91
CA TYR A 382 -10.37 -9.93 -5.95
C TYR A 382 -9.95 -9.22 -7.25
N GLY A 383 -10.77 -8.29 -7.75
CA GLY A 383 -10.43 -7.54 -8.96
C GLY A 383 -9.15 -6.71 -8.81
N ALA A 384 -8.99 -6.08 -7.65
CA ALA A 384 -7.77 -5.34 -7.30
C ALA A 384 -6.51 -6.24 -7.31
N TYR A 385 -6.62 -7.46 -6.78
CA TYR A 385 -5.55 -8.45 -6.77
C TYR A 385 -5.18 -8.93 -8.18
N GLU A 386 -6.18 -9.23 -9.03
CA GLU A 386 -5.95 -9.61 -10.43
C GLU A 386 -5.26 -8.50 -11.23
N LEU A 387 -5.68 -7.24 -11.04
CA LEU A 387 -5.03 -6.09 -11.67
C LEU A 387 -3.60 -5.87 -11.16
N ALA A 388 -3.33 -6.06 -9.87
CA ALA A 388 -1.97 -6.01 -9.34
C ALA A 388 -1.07 -7.07 -10.00
N LYS A 389 -1.58 -8.27 -10.27
CA LYS A 389 -0.85 -9.30 -11.03
C LYS A 389 -0.59 -8.89 -12.48
N CYS A 390 -1.52 -8.17 -13.13
CA CYS A 390 -1.27 -7.59 -14.45
C CYS A 390 -0.07 -6.62 -14.40
N VAL A 391 -0.03 -5.72 -13.41
CA VAL A 391 1.08 -4.78 -13.24
C VAL A 391 2.41 -5.53 -13.04
N VAL A 392 2.43 -6.52 -12.14
CA VAL A 392 3.64 -7.34 -11.89
C VAL A 392 4.06 -8.13 -13.13
N LYS A 393 3.08 -8.72 -13.87
CA LYS A 393 3.35 -9.40 -15.15
C LYS A 393 4.07 -8.48 -16.13
N SER A 394 3.59 -7.25 -16.29
CA SER A 394 4.21 -6.28 -17.19
C SER A 394 5.66 -5.95 -16.76
N ILE A 395 5.93 -5.80 -15.46
CA ILE A 395 7.29 -5.62 -14.94
C ILE A 395 8.19 -6.80 -15.32
N VAL A 396 7.68 -8.03 -15.20
CA VAL A 396 8.44 -9.26 -15.49
C VAL A 396 8.68 -9.42 -16.98
N ASP A 397 7.65 -9.24 -17.81
CA ASP A 397 7.69 -9.47 -19.26
C ASP A 397 8.59 -8.46 -19.97
N GLN A 398 8.52 -7.19 -19.57
CA GLN A 398 9.37 -6.13 -20.12
C GLN A 398 10.77 -6.10 -19.52
N ASN A 399 11.06 -7.01 -18.59
CA ASN A 399 12.35 -7.09 -17.89
C ASN A 399 12.76 -5.76 -17.24
N LEU A 400 11.79 -5.04 -16.62
CA LEU A 400 12.12 -3.84 -15.86
C LEU A 400 13.12 -4.17 -14.75
N PRO A 401 14.00 -3.24 -14.35
CA PRO A 401 14.97 -3.49 -13.27
C PRO A 401 14.33 -3.93 -11.93
N LEU A 402 13.04 -3.62 -11.73
CA LEU A 402 12.23 -4.07 -10.59
C LEU A 402 11.99 -5.59 -10.56
N LYS A 403 12.09 -6.29 -11.69
CA LYS A 403 11.85 -7.73 -11.80
C LYS A 403 12.65 -8.54 -10.78
N LYS A 404 13.88 -8.14 -10.46
CA LYS A 404 14.75 -8.84 -9.49
C LYS A 404 14.21 -8.82 -8.06
N TYR A 405 13.28 -7.91 -7.77
CA TYR A 405 12.67 -7.75 -6.45
C TYR A 405 11.27 -8.40 -6.35
N ILE A 406 10.79 -9.04 -7.43
CA ILE A 406 9.51 -9.76 -7.37
C ILE A 406 9.66 -11.01 -6.52
N SER A 407 8.77 -11.16 -5.55
CA SER A 407 8.76 -12.27 -4.61
C SER A 407 8.26 -13.58 -5.25
N LYS A 408 8.52 -14.70 -4.56
CA LYS A 408 7.97 -16.01 -4.94
C LYS A 408 6.44 -16.10 -4.78
N ASN A 409 5.81 -15.12 -4.14
CA ASN A 409 4.35 -15.03 -4.03
C ASN A 409 3.71 -14.80 -5.41
N TYR A 410 4.42 -14.11 -6.31
CA TYR A 410 3.97 -13.98 -7.69
C TYR A 410 4.18 -15.30 -8.42
N LYS A 411 3.10 -15.87 -8.91
CA LYS A 411 3.09 -16.97 -9.87
C LYS A 411 2.95 -16.38 -11.27
N THR A 412 3.43 -17.06 -12.29
CA THR A 412 3.21 -16.67 -13.69
C THR A 412 1.72 -16.43 -13.92
N PHE A 413 1.38 -15.24 -14.35
CA PHE A 413 0.00 -14.80 -14.56
C PHE A 413 -0.31 -14.65 -16.04
N ASN A 414 -1.54 -14.98 -16.43
CA ASN A 414 -2.07 -14.76 -17.77
C ASN A 414 -3.45 -14.10 -17.67
N PRO A 415 -3.63 -12.83 -18.11
CA PRO A 415 -4.93 -12.16 -18.07
C PRO A 415 -6.05 -12.88 -18.81
N ASN A 416 -5.73 -13.69 -19.84
CA ASN A 416 -6.70 -14.54 -20.51
C ASN A 416 -7.20 -15.72 -19.65
N LYS A 417 -6.59 -15.94 -18.50
CA LYS A 417 -6.94 -17.02 -17.58
C LYS A 417 -6.87 -16.50 -16.14
N PRO A 418 -7.84 -15.67 -15.72
CA PRO A 418 -7.92 -15.16 -14.37
C PRO A 418 -7.97 -16.28 -13.34
N ASP A 419 -7.51 -16.00 -12.13
CA ASP A 419 -7.57 -16.97 -11.04
C ASP A 419 -9.02 -17.29 -10.69
N ASP A 420 -9.24 -18.49 -10.19
CA ASP A 420 -10.55 -18.90 -9.69
C ASP A 420 -10.92 -18.12 -8.43
N ILE A 421 -11.99 -17.34 -8.50
CA ILE A 421 -12.43 -16.51 -7.37
C ILE A 421 -12.77 -17.36 -6.12
N ASP A 422 -13.24 -18.59 -6.30
CA ASP A 422 -13.59 -19.46 -5.18
C ASP A 422 -12.36 -19.92 -4.39
N ARG A 423 -11.17 -19.70 -4.95
CA ARG A 423 -9.87 -19.95 -4.29
C ARG A 423 -9.18 -18.67 -3.78
N PHE A 424 -9.76 -17.51 -4.06
CA PHE A 424 -9.23 -16.26 -3.58
C PHE A 424 -9.59 -16.09 -2.10
N HIS A 425 -8.58 -16.05 -1.24
CA HIS A 425 -8.76 -15.90 0.19
C HIS A 425 -8.60 -14.43 0.59
N TRP A 426 -9.63 -13.89 1.20
CA TRP A 426 -9.62 -12.53 1.74
C TRP A 426 -10.50 -12.45 3.00
N PRO A 427 -9.93 -12.44 4.20
CA PRO A 427 -10.69 -12.19 5.41
C PRO A 427 -11.10 -10.70 5.46
N GLU A 428 -12.38 -10.42 5.65
CA GLU A 428 -12.89 -9.03 5.66
C GLU A 428 -12.31 -8.23 6.83
N SER A 429 -12.09 -6.92 6.59
CA SER A 429 -11.71 -5.95 7.62
C SER A 429 -12.93 -5.53 8.44
N ILE A 430 -12.69 -4.95 9.64
CA ILE A 430 -13.75 -4.28 10.40
C ILE A 430 -14.15 -2.92 9.80
N PHE A 431 -13.31 -2.36 8.94
CA PHE A 431 -13.59 -1.09 8.27
C PHE A 431 -14.45 -1.32 7.04
N MET A 432 -15.74 -0.96 7.13
CA MET A 432 -16.73 -1.15 6.07
C MET A 432 -17.47 0.16 5.82
N GLU A 433 -17.64 0.52 4.56
CA GLU A 433 -18.36 1.71 4.13
C GLU A 433 -19.01 1.46 2.76
N SER A 434 -20.30 1.69 2.66
CA SER A 434 -21.05 1.48 1.41
C SER A 434 -21.02 2.68 0.47
N LEU A 435 -20.50 3.84 0.92
CA LEU A 435 -20.43 5.02 0.09
C LEU A 435 -19.38 4.86 -1.01
N LYS A 436 -19.81 5.11 -2.24
CA LYS A 436 -18.94 5.07 -3.41
C LYS A 436 -17.77 6.05 -3.25
N PRO A 437 -16.53 5.64 -3.61
CA PRO A 437 -15.38 6.55 -3.64
C PRO A 437 -15.61 7.76 -4.56
N ASP A 438 -15.03 8.91 -4.23
CA ASP A 438 -15.10 10.09 -5.07
C ASP A 438 -14.54 9.84 -6.49
N GLY A 439 -15.09 10.57 -7.46
CA GLY A 439 -14.59 10.63 -8.81
C GLY A 439 -15.36 9.80 -9.83
N ASN A 440 -16.33 9.02 -9.43
CA ASN A 440 -17.13 8.21 -10.36
C ASN A 440 -18.62 8.32 -10.13
#